data_2752b85f850fc4f06af642aa176ab8fb
#
_entry.id   2752b85f850fc4f06af642aa176ab8fb
#
_cell.length_a   1.000
_cell.length_b   1.000
_cell.length_c   1.000
_cell.angle_alpha   90.00
_cell.angle_beta   90.00
_cell.angle_gamma   90.00
#
_symmetry.space_group_name_H-M   'P 1'
#
loop_
_entity.id
_entity.type
_entity.pdbx_description
1 polymer ?
#
loop_
_entity_poly.entity_id
_entity_poly.type
_entity_poly.pdbx_seq_one_letter_code
_entity_poly.pdbx_strand_id
1 'polypeptide(L)'
;MAVDMPVYVSVSKRKDSSLKFYFAEIDDTKRANLTSLKLKKEDRWANAIKAVIYGFTSGGFELCGMNFTVSSKILPSAGFGITTAIKIASALAIGKLFNFNCTDSQILQIIERANKLFLMQKNHIADNFSALYAKKGTLFVTDHNKNSYEHFPFCFEDKKV
;
A
#
# COMPACT_ATOMS: atom_id res chain seq x y z
N MET A 1 0.40 9.12 -12.83
CA MET A 1 0.78 10.41 -12.19
C MET A 1 0.46 10.32 -10.72
N ALA A 2 1.35 10.74 -9.84
CA ALA A 2 1.05 10.87 -8.41
C ALA A 2 0.50 12.27 -8.12
N VAL A 3 -0.39 12.37 -7.15
CA VAL A 3 -0.96 13.63 -6.67
C VAL A 3 -0.34 14.00 -5.31
N ASP A 4 -0.30 15.28 -4.98
CA ASP A 4 0.21 15.78 -3.69
C ASP A 4 -0.84 15.63 -2.57
N MET A 5 -1.30 14.40 -2.40
CA MET A 5 -2.23 14.01 -1.33
C MET A 5 -1.67 12.77 -0.63
N PRO A 6 -0.90 12.95 0.44
CA PRO A 6 -0.22 11.84 1.09
C PRO A 6 -1.20 10.91 1.82
N VAL A 7 -0.82 9.63 1.85
CA VAL A 7 -1.43 8.60 2.69
C VAL A 7 -0.40 8.19 3.75
N TYR A 8 -0.78 8.29 5.00
CA TYR A 8 0.05 7.89 6.13
C TYR A 8 -0.49 6.61 6.73
N VAL A 9 0.40 5.68 7.06
CA VAL A 9 0.08 4.45 7.77
C VAL A 9 1.01 4.33 8.98
N SER A 10 0.42 4.33 10.16
CA SER A 10 1.10 3.99 11.41
C SER A 10 0.79 2.55 11.79
N VAL A 11 1.79 1.83 12.28
CA VAL A 11 1.64 0.42 12.68
C VAL A 11 2.36 0.14 14.00
N SER A 12 1.73 -0.67 14.87
CA SER A 12 2.34 -1.14 16.12
C SER A 12 2.09 -2.62 16.33
N LYS A 13 3.08 -3.31 16.96
CA LYS A 13 2.97 -4.73 17.30
C LYS A 13 1.98 -4.97 18.43
N ARG A 14 1.35 -6.14 18.40
CA ARG A 14 0.53 -6.70 19.47
C ARG A 14 1.15 -8.01 19.96
N LYS A 15 0.79 -8.41 21.18
CA LYS A 15 1.24 -9.69 21.75
C LYS A 15 0.37 -10.89 21.32
N ASP A 16 -0.79 -10.62 20.73
CA ASP A 16 -1.73 -11.62 20.23
C ASP A 16 -1.70 -11.68 18.69
N SER A 17 -2.56 -12.47 18.08
CA SER A 17 -2.74 -12.57 16.62
C SER A 17 -3.81 -11.61 16.05
N SER A 18 -4.33 -10.69 16.86
CA SER A 18 -5.39 -9.77 16.43
C SER A 18 -4.86 -8.68 15.53
N LEU A 19 -5.66 -8.30 14.54
CA LEU A 19 -5.43 -7.18 13.64
C LEU A 19 -6.53 -6.15 13.84
N LYS A 20 -6.15 -4.91 14.13
CA LYS A 20 -7.07 -3.78 14.24
C LYS A 20 -6.67 -2.73 13.22
N PHE A 21 -7.64 -2.20 12.51
CA PHE A 21 -7.47 -1.19 11.48
C PHE A 21 -8.37 -0.01 11.80
N TYR A 22 -7.83 1.18 11.80
CA TYR A 22 -8.56 2.43 12.02
C TYR A 22 -8.25 3.41 10.90
N PHE A 23 -9.27 4.01 10.31
CA PHE A 23 -9.12 5.05 9.32
C PHE A 23 -9.66 6.38 9.90
N ALA A 24 -8.75 7.29 10.15
CA ALA A 24 -9.03 8.47 10.97
C ALA A 24 -10.10 9.40 10.35
N GLU A 25 -10.02 9.70 9.05
CA GLU A 25 -10.88 10.68 8.40
C GLU A 25 -12.34 10.24 8.23
N ILE A 26 -12.60 8.94 8.30
CA ILE A 26 -13.97 8.41 8.21
C ILE A 26 -14.43 7.72 9.49
N ASP A 27 -13.62 7.78 10.55
CA ASP A 27 -13.86 7.16 11.87
C ASP A 27 -14.33 5.69 11.75
N ASP A 28 -13.70 4.93 10.86
CA ASP A 28 -14.08 3.53 10.59
C ASP A 28 -13.04 2.57 11.17
N THR A 29 -13.52 1.61 11.95
CA THR A 29 -12.68 0.57 12.57
C THR A 29 -13.03 -0.79 12.00
N LYS A 30 -12.01 -1.55 11.57
CA LYS A 30 -12.13 -2.96 11.15
C LYS A 30 -11.25 -3.85 12.01
N ARG A 31 -11.62 -5.13 12.09
CA ARG A 31 -10.89 -6.14 12.87
C ARG A 31 -10.75 -7.42 12.06
N ALA A 32 -9.62 -8.09 12.22
CA ALA A 32 -9.35 -9.40 11.65
C ALA A 32 -8.44 -10.20 12.60
N ASN A 33 -8.14 -11.42 12.21
CA ASN A 33 -7.14 -12.24 12.89
C ASN A 33 -6.11 -12.71 11.86
N LEU A 34 -4.84 -12.68 12.24
CA LEU A 34 -3.72 -13.04 11.38
C LEU A 34 -3.79 -14.51 10.95
N THR A 35 -4.19 -15.41 11.86
CA THR A 35 -4.26 -16.86 11.59
C THR A 35 -5.44 -17.27 10.70
N SER A 36 -6.44 -16.40 10.56
CA SER A 36 -7.65 -16.64 9.76
C SER A 36 -7.99 -15.48 8.84
N LEU A 37 -6.95 -14.92 8.20
CA LEU A 37 -7.08 -13.74 7.36
C LEU A 37 -7.92 -14.05 6.10
N LYS A 38 -9.02 -13.33 5.92
CA LYS A 38 -9.96 -13.53 4.82
C LYS A 38 -10.34 -12.19 4.17
N LEU A 39 -10.55 -12.23 2.87
CA LEU A 39 -11.17 -11.13 2.13
C LEU A 39 -12.65 -11.05 2.52
N LYS A 40 -13.10 -9.87 2.95
CA LYS A 40 -14.49 -9.60 3.29
C LYS A 40 -14.95 -8.33 2.62
N LYS A 41 -16.10 -8.36 1.96
CA LYS A 41 -16.63 -7.21 1.22
C LYS A 41 -16.87 -6.00 2.13
N GLU A 42 -17.30 -6.21 3.35
CA GLU A 42 -17.56 -5.19 4.36
C GLU A 42 -16.30 -4.50 4.90
N ASP A 43 -15.13 -5.09 4.71
CA ASP A 43 -13.86 -4.52 5.19
C ASP A 43 -13.28 -3.47 4.23
N ARG A 44 -13.83 -3.35 3.03
CA ARG A 44 -13.52 -2.29 2.04
C ARG A 44 -12.03 -1.93 1.99
N TRP A 45 -11.68 -0.72 2.45
CA TRP A 45 -10.31 -0.17 2.48
C TRP A 45 -9.32 -1.03 3.28
N ALA A 46 -9.77 -1.66 4.36
CA ALA A 46 -8.92 -2.51 5.19
C ALA A 46 -8.47 -3.79 4.47
N ASN A 47 -9.16 -4.22 3.41
CA ASN A 47 -8.72 -5.33 2.57
C ASN A 47 -7.38 -5.04 1.88
N ALA A 48 -7.06 -3.78 1.62
CA ALA A 48 -5.74 -3.39 1.09
C ALA A 48 -4.61 -3.75 2.06
N ILE A 49 -4.78 -3.45 3.35
CA ILE A 49 -3.79 -3.77 4.39
C ILE A 49 -3.73 -5.28 4.62
N LYS A 50 -4.89 -5.94 4.71
CA LYS A 50 -4.98 -7.41 4.85
C LYS A 50 -4.26 -8.13 3.72
N ALA A 51 -4.41 -7.64 2.49
CA ALA A 51 -3.72 -8.18 1.33
C ALA A 51 -2.19 -8.06 1.47
N VAL A 52 -1.69 -6.92 1.95
CA VAL A 52 -0.26 -6.73 2.20
C VAL A 52 0.25 -7.68 3.27
N ILE A 53 -0.48 -7.83 4.38
CA ILE A 53 -0.14 -8.81 5.43
C ILE A 53 -0.06 -10.22 4.83
N TYR A 54 -1.03 -10.60 4.00
CA TYR A 54 -1.00 -11.87 3.29
C TYR A 54 0.19 -11.99 2.34
N GLY A 55 0.54 -10.91 1.64
CA GLY A 55 1.71 -10.86 0.76
C GLY A 55 3.03 -11.13 1.48
N PHE A 56 3.18 -10.60 2.72
CA PHE A 56 4.32 -10.90 3.58
C PHE A 56 4.30 -12.36 4.06
N THR A 57 3.19 -12.81 4.66
CA THR A 57 3.12 -14.17 5.23
C THR A 57 3.28 -15.25 4.16
N SER A 58 2.68 -15.07 2.99
CA SER A 58 2.87 -15.99 1.85
C SER A 58 4.29 -15.92 1.25
N GLY A 59 5.02 -14.86 1.52
CA GLY A 59 6.44 -14.69 1.18
C GLY A 59 7.40 -15.29 2.23
N GLY A 60 6.89 -15.93 3.28
CA GLY A 60 7.71 -16.54 4.34
C GLY A 60 8.12 -15.59 5.46
N PHE A 61 7.58 -14.37 5.53
CA PHE A 61 7.85 -13.44 6.61
C PHE A 61 6.97 -13.75 7.82
N GLU A 62 7.59 -13.84 8.99
CA GLU A 62 6.87 -14.05 10.24
C GLU A 62 6.33 -12.73 10.79
N LEU A 63 5.03 -12.68 11.02
CA LEU A 63 4.33 -11.52 11.55
C LEU A 63 3.60 -11.89 12.85
N CYS A 64 3.39 -10.91 13.72
CA CYS A 64 2.47 -11.00 14.86
C CYS A 64 1.24 -10.12 14.62
N GLY A 65 0.32 -10.08 15.56
CA GLY A 65 -0.80 -9.15 15.50
C GLY A 65 -0.35 -7.70 15.49
N MET A 66 -1.15 -6.83 14.91
CA MET A 66 -0.82 -5.43 14.69
C MET A 66 -2.03 -4.52 14.82
N ASN A 67 -1.78 -3.28 15.22
CA ASN A 67 -2.73 -2.18 15.08
C ASN A 67 -2.26 -1.28 13.94
N PHE A 68 -3.18 -0.87 13.08
CA PHE A 68 -2.94 0.06 11.98
C PHE A 68 -3.82 1.29 12.16
N THR A 69 -3.24 2.46 11.93
CA THR A 69 -3.97 3.70 11.75
C THR A 69 -3.63 4.26 10.38
N VAL A 70 -4.66 4.53 9.59
CA VAL A 70 -4.55 5.18 8.27
C VAL A 70 -5.04 6.60 8.41
N SER A 71 -4.30 7.54 7.83
CA SER A 71 -4.70 8.93 7.66
C SER A 71 -4.46 9.37 6.22
N SER A 72 -5.44 9.99 5.57
CA SER A 72 -5.34 10.41 4.20
C SER A 72 -6.32 11.53 3.86
N LYS A 73 -5.84 12.51 3.12
CA LYS A 73 -6.71 13.54 2.52
C LYS A 73 -7.50 13.01 1.31
N ILE A 74 -7.11 11.84 0.77
CA ILE A 74 -7.86 11.16 -0.30
C ILE A 74 -8.94 10.31 0.35
N LEU A 75 -10.21 10.63 0.08
CA LEU A 75 -11.31 9.82 0.57
C LEU A 75 -11.42 8.50 -0.22
N PRO A 76 -11.85 7.40 0.43
CA PRO A 76 -12.18 6.16 -0.27
C PRO A 76 -13.17 6.43 -1.41
N SER A 77 -12.95 5.77 -2.53
CA SER A 77 -13.76 5.89 -3.76
C SER A 77 -13.59 7.20 -4.56
N ALA A 78 -12.66 8.08 -4.19
CA ALA A 78 -12.40 9.31 -4.95
C ALA A 78 -11.67 9.09 -6.29
N GLY A 79 -11.25 7.86 -6.61
CA GLY A 79 -10.58 7.55 -7.88
C GLY A 79 -9.08 7.90 -7.94
N PHE A 80 -8.50 8.45 -6.89
CA PHE A 80 -7.10 8.91 -6.85
C PHE A 80 -6.12 7.84 -6.35
N GLY A 81 -6.40 6.55 -6.54
CA GLY A 81 -5.44 5.48 -6.25
C GLY A 81 -5.18 5.22 -4.76
N ILE A 82 -6.07 5.63 -3.86
CA ILE A 82 -5.90 5.47 -2.41
C ILE A 82 -5.59 4.03 -2.00
N THR A 83 -6.21 3.04 -2.64
CA THR A 83 -5.98 1.62 -2.34
C THR A 83 -4.53 1.22 -2.59
N THR A 84 -3.92 1.70 -3.68
CA THR A 84 -2.52 1.45 -3.99
C THR A 84 -1.61 2.16 -2.99
N ALA A 85 -1.90 3.42 -2.66
CA ALA A 85 -1.15 4.18 -1.68
C ALA A 85 -1.19 3.52 -0.29
N ILE A 86 -2.36 3.05 0.18
CA ILE A 86 -2.49 2.29 1.44
C ILE A 86 -1.65 1.00 1.38
N LYS A 87 -1.66 0.25 0.28
CA LYS A 87 -0.86 -0.98 0.14
C LYS A 87 0.64 -0.68 0.27
N ILE A 88 1.15 0.28 -0.49
CA ILE A 88 2.57 0.64 -0.47
C ILE A 88 2.98 1.16 0.91
N ALA A 89 2.23 2.11 1.48
CA ALA A 89 2.52 2.67 2.81
C ALA A 89 2.50 1.57 3.90
N SER A 90 1.54 0.64 3.84
CA SER A 90 1.46 -0.49 4.78
C SER A 90 2.64 -1.45 4.62
N ALA A 91 3.06 -1.74 3.39
CA ALA A 91 4.21 -2.62 3.15
C ALA A 91 5.50 -2.00 3.71
N LEU A 92 5.74 -0.72 3.47
CA LEU A 92 6.88 0.01 4.01
C LEU A 92 6.84 0.06 5.55
N ALA A 93 5.66 0.33 6.14
CA ALA A 93 5.49 0.40 7.59
C ALA A 93 5.73 -0.96 8.26
N ILE A 94 5.21 -2.06 7.71
CA ILE A 94 5.45 -3.42 8.20
C ILE A 94 6.94 -3.76 8.08
N GLY A 95 7.54 -3.54 6.92
CA GLY A 95 8.96 -3.80 6.69
C GLY A 95 9.83 -3.12 7.74
N LYS A 96 9.54 -1.84 8.04
CA LYS A 96 10.25 -1.07 9.05
C LYS A 96 9.98 -1.56 10.49
N LEU A 97 8.72 -1.88 10.82
CA LEU A 97 8.34 -2.34 12.17
C LEU A 97 9.01 -3.66 12.55
N PHE A 98 9.19 -4.56 11.58
CA PHE A 98 9.79 -5.88 11.81
C PHE A 98 11.28 -5.94 11.46
N ASN A 99 11.88 -4.80 11.07
CA ASN A 99 13.27 -4.71 10.60
C ASN A 99 13.56 -5.63 9.41
N PHE A 100 12.57 -5.84 8.56
CA PHE A 100 12.78 -6.52 7.30
C PHE A 100 13.49 -5.54 6.35
N ASN A 101 14.72 -5.82 5.99
CA ASN A 101 15.49 -4.99 5.04
C ASN A 101 15.01 -5.24 3.60
N CYS A 102 13.72 -5.02 3.35
CA CYS A 102 13.13 -5.20 2.03
C CYS A 102 13.61 -4.11 1.08
N THR A 103 14.11 -4.53 -0.08
CA THR A 103 14.33 -3.63 -1.22
C THR A 103 12.99 -3.22 -1.83
N ASP A 104 12.99 -2.14 -2.61
CA ASP A 104 11.78 -1.70 -3.34
C ASP A 104 11.23 -2.81 -4.24
N SER A 105 12.11 -3.59 -4.88
CA SER A 105 11.71 -4.75 -5.69
C SER A 105 10.98 -5.81 -4.86
N GLN A 106 11.44 -6.09 -3.65
CA GLN A 106 10.77 -7.02 -2.74
C GLN A 106 9.42 -6.49 -2.27
N ILE A 107 9.32 -5.17 -1.99
CA ILE A 107 8.02 -4.52 -1.69
C ILE A 107 7.06 -4.70 -2.86
N LEU A 108 7.49 -4.46 -4.10
CA LEU A 108 6.66 -4.66 -5.29
C LEU A 108 6.21 -6.12 -5.46
N GLN A 109 7.08 -7.10 -5.19
CA GLN A 109 6.71 -8.53 -5.20
C GLN A 109 5.68 -8.87 -4.12
N ILE A 110 5.79 -8.29 -2.91
CA ILE A 110 4.80 -8.46 -1.84
C ILE A 110 3.44 -7.92 -2.29
N ILE A 111 3.42 -6.72 -2.91
CA ILE A 111 2.20 -6.12 -3.45
C ILE A 111 1.60 -6.96 -4.58
N GLU A 112 2.44 -7.53 -5.45
CA GLU A 112 1.99 -8.43 -6.52
C GLU A 112 1.32 -9.70 -5.96
N ARG A 113 1.92 -10.35 -4.95
CA ARG A 113 1.31 -11.47 -4.24
C ARG A 113 -0.01 -11.07 -3.59
N ALA A 114 -0.04 -9.91 -2.93
CA ALA A 114 -1.25 -9.35 -2.32
C ALA A 114 -2.39 -9.20 -3.36
N ASN A 115 -2.09 -8.63 -4.51
CA ASN A 115 -3.07 -8.44 -5.57
C ASN A 115 -3.53 -9.78 -6.19
N LYS A 116 -2.61 -10.65 -6.58
CA LYS A 116 -2.92 -11.90 -7.27
C LYS A 116 -3.58 -12.94 -6.36
N LEU A 117 -3.02 -13.16 -5.17
CA LEU A 117 -3.38 -14.29 -4.33
C LEU A 117 -4.48 -13.97 -3.31
N PHE A 118 -4.56 -12.73 -2.81
CA PHE A 118 -5.53 -12.35 -1.80
C PHE A 118 -6.71 -11.57 -2.39
N LEU A 119 -6.43 -10.52 -3.19
CA LEU A 119 -7.47 -9.68 -3.78
C LEU A 119 -8.05 -10.27 -5.07
N MET A 120 -7.36 -11.25 -5.68
CA MET A 120 -7.72 -11.85 -6.98
C MET A 120 -7.89 -10.78 -8.08
N GLN A 121 -7.02 -9.77 -8.06
CA GLN A 121 -7.04 -8.62 -8.96
C GLN A 121 -5.80 -8.60 -9.86
N LYS A 122 -5.94 -7.96 -11.03
CA LYS A 122 -4.77 -7.66 -11.87
C LYS A 122 -3.80 -6.76 -11.11
N ASN A 123 -2.50 -7.01 -11.28
CA ASN A 123 -1.47 -6.15 -10.72
C ASN A 123 -1.27 -4.93 -11.63
N HIS A 124 -1.65 -3.75 -11.16
CA HIS A 124 -1.44 -2.49 -11.86
C HIS A 124 -0.03 -1.97 -11.54
N ILE A 125 0.94 -2.46 -12.31
CA ILE A 125 2.37 -2.18 -12.08
C ILE A 125 2.65 -0.67 -12.12
N ALA A 126 2.09 0.06 -13.09
CA ALA A 126 2.26 1.50 -13.23
C ALA A 126 1.83 2.27 -11.96
N ASP A 127 0.70 1.88 -11.35
CA ASP A 127 0.21 2.53 -10.13
C ASP A 127 1.14 2.27 -8.94
N ASN A 128 1.64 1.03 -8.81
CA ASN A 128 2.57 0.66 -7.75
C ASN A 128 3.90 1.43 -7.88
N PHE A 129 4.43 1.52 -9.11
CA PHE A 129 5.65 2.28 -9.39
C PHE A 129 5.43 3.78 -9.15
N SER A 130 4.30 4.34 -9.57
CA SER A 130 3.99 5.75 -9.32
C SER A 130 3.91 6.06 -7.83
N ALA A 131 3.27 5.18 -7.03
CA ALA A 131 3.16 5.39 -5.58
C ALA A 131 4.51 5.27 -4.85
N LEU A 132 5.46 4.50 -5.39
CA LEU A 132 6.76 4.26 -4.76
C LEU A 132 7.85 5.24 -5.22
N TYR A 133 7.84 5.62 -6.49
CA TYR A 133 8.96 6.33 -7.12
C TYR A 133 8.63 7.74 -7.64
N ALA A 134 7.37 8.17 -7.68
CA ALA A 134 7.04 9.48 -8.22
C ALA A 134 7.72 10.62 -7.43
N LYS A 135 8.20 11.62 -8.15
CA LYS A 135 8.84 12.81 -7.59
C LYS A 135 8.12 14.07 -8.06
N LYS A 136 8.04 15.05 -7.15
CA LYS A 136 7.46 16.35 -7.46
C LYS A 136 8.17 17.02 -8.63
N GLY A 137 7.41 17.62 -9.55
CA GLY A 137 7.96 18.34 -10.72
C GLY A 137 8.53 17.43 -11.79
N THR A 138 8.18 16.14 -11.79
CA THR A 138 8.66 15.21 -12.83
C THR A 138 7.52 14.40 -13.43
N LEU A 139 7.66 14.07 -14.72
CA LEU A 139 6.99 12.95 -15.34
C LEU A 139 7.75 11.68 -15.04
N PHE A 140 7.01 10.65 -14.75
CA PHE A 140 7.53 9.32 -14.46
C PHE A 140 7.12 8.36 -15.59
N VAL A 141 8.11 7.88 -16.35
CA VAL A 141 7.92 6.94 -17.46
C VAL A 141 8.44 5.58 -17.04
N THR A 142 7.63 4.53 -17.22
CA THR A 142 8.00 3.16 -16.88
C THR A 142 8.05 2.29 -18.12
N ASP A 143 9.10 1.49 -18.26
CA ASP A 143 9.19 0.39 -19.24
C ASP A 143 9.00 -0.93 -18.49
N HIS A 144 7.83 -1.53 -18.65
CA HIS A 144 7.48 -2.78 -17.95
C HIS A 144 8.27 -3.99 -18.48
N ASN A 145 8.75 -3.95 -19.72
CA ASN A 145 9.53 -5.05 -20.29
C ASN A 145 10.96 -5.07 -19.70
N LYS A 146 11.50 -3.89 -19.44
CA LYS A 146 12.85 -3.72 -18.91
C LYS A 146 12.89 -3.58 -17.39
N ASN A 147 11.73 -3.50 -16.71
CA ASN A 147 11.63 -3.17 -15.28
C ASN A 147 12.41 -1.87 -14.93
N SER A 148 12.43 -0.92 -15.86
CA SER A 148 13.12 0.36 -15.69
C SER A 148 12.15 1.52 -15.62
N TYR A 149 12.61 2.61 -15.02
CA TYR A 149 11.86 3.85 -14.97
C TYR A 149 12.80 5.05 -15.12
N GLU A 150 12.27 6.14 -15.65
CA GLU A 150 12.98 7.40 -15.84
C GLU A 150 12.12 8.57 -15.37
N HIS A 151 12.78 9.61 -14.86
CA HIS A 151 12.16 10.86 -14.49
C HIS A 151 12.56 11.94 -15.47
N PHE A 152 11.59 12.62 -16.05
CA PHE A 152 11.78 13.77 -16.92
C PHE A 152 11.28 15.03 -16.20
N PRO A 153 12.00 16.16 -16.26
CA PRO A 153 11.50 17.42 -15.72
C PRO A 153 10.15 17.78 -16.34
N PHE A 154 9.19 18.17 -15.50
CA PHE A 154 7.84 18.54 -15.92
C PHE A 154 7.43 19.79 -15.15
N CYS A 155 7.82 20.93 -15.68
CA CYS A 155 7.45 22.22 -15.14
C CYS A 155 6.64 22.98 -16.20
N PHE A 156 5.38 23.24 -15.90
CA PHE A 156 4.57 24.20 -16.63
C PHE A 156 4.41 25.42 -15.73
N GLU A 157 5.07 26.52 -16.05
CA GLU A 157 5.01 27.76 -15.27
C GLU A 157 3.59 28.37 -15.29
N ASP A 158 2.79 28.09 -16.33
CA ASP A 158 1.49 28.70 -16.56
C ASP A 158 0.28 27.78 -16.39
N LYS A 159 0.44 26.52 -15.97
CA LYS A 159 -0.68 25.57 -15.85
C LYS A 159 -0.70 24.87 -14.51
N LYS A 160 -1.79 25.04 -13.77
CA LYS A 160 -2.10 24.18 -12.63
C LYS A 160 -2.65 22.85 -13.16
N VAL A 161 -2.04 21.74 -12.78
CA VAL A 161 -2.54 20.38 -12.98
C VAL A 161 -3.33 20.00 -11.76
#